data_f1acd79895b2a378f9875a8433744e64
#
_entry.id   f1acd79895b2a378f9875a8433744e64
#
_cell.length_a   1.000
_cell.length_b   1.000
_cell.length_c   1.000
_cell.angle_alpha   90.00
_cell.angle_beta   90.00
_cell.angle_gamma   90.00
#
_symmetry.space_group_name_H-M   'P 1'
#
loop_
_entity.id
_entity.type
_entity.pdbx_description
1 polymer ?
#
loop_
_entity_poly.entity_id
_entity_poly.type
_entity_poly.pdbx_seq_one_letter_code
_entity_poly.pdbx_strand_id
1 'polypeptide(L)'
;MFWHEVHKADQLLTLEINSWDSFITDPIWQFFSDKLVWAPMYAAIIALLIWKLGWKKGLIVLAGALLTFGFCDQASNIVKHAVGRIRPLHDEFMIAHGLNVLEKGGGYSFFSAHSANSFGLAFSTFIGMKRCLANGEATMPKWLKAYGGWMFFCATMVAISRIFVGKHYLGDVIVGIIIGSIAGYIFARLASFACSRVR
;
A
#
# COMPACT_ATOMS: atom_id res chain seq x y z
N MET A 1 2.22 -30.54 6.29
CA MET A 1 1.63 -30.81 4.97
C MET A 1 0.89 -29.58 4.44
N PHE A 2 -0.24 -29.12 5.02
CA PHE A 2 -1.04 -28.00 4.51
C PHE A 2 -0.23 -26.69 4.28
N TRP A 3 0.51 -26.20 5.26
CA TRP A 3 1.30 -24.95 5.14
C TRP A 3 2.41 -25.03 4.10
N HIS A 4 2.98 -26.21 3.89
CA HIS A 4 3.98 -26.45 2.86
C HIS A 4 3.36 -26.32 1.44
N GLU A 5 2.17 -26.88 1.24
CA GLU A 5 1.46 -26.74 -0.04
C GLU A 5 1.04 -25.31 -0.33
N VAL A 6 0.56 -24.57 0.69
CA VAL A 6 0.22 -23.15 0.57
C VAL A 6 1.47 -22.32 0.20
N HIS A 7 2.60 -22.58 0.85
CA HIS A 7 3.84 -21.89 0.54
C HIS A 7 4.31 -22.18 -0.89
N LYS A 8 4.28 -23.45 -1.30
CA LYS A 8 4.65 -23.86 -2.66
C LYS A 8 3.74 -23.24 -3.73
N ALA A 9 2.44 -23.18 -3.48
CA ALA A 9 1.50 -22.52 -4.39
C ALA A 9 1.81 -21.03 -4.50
N ASP A 10 2.13 -20.33 -3.38
CA ASP A 10 2.51 -18.92 -3.38
C ASP A 10 3.82 -18.68 -4.14
N GLN A 11 4.81 -19.57 -4.00
CA GLN A 11 6.05 -19.52 -4.80
C GLN A 11 5.76 -19.62 -6.30
N LEU A 12 4.98 -20.61 -6.73
CA LEU A 12 4.67 -20.84 -8.15
C LEU A 12 3.86 -19.69 -8.76
N LEU A 13 2.83 -19.19 -8.06
CA LEU A 13 2.05 -18.04 -8.52
C LEU A 13 2.89 -16.76 -8.58
N THR A 14 3.82 -16.58 -7.64
CA THR A 14 4.74 -15.45 -7.64
C THR A 14 5.68 -15.51 -8.83
N LEU A 15 6.25 -16.69 -9.15
CA LEU A 15 7.10 -16.90 -10.32
C LEU A 15 6.34 -16.65 -11.61
N GLU A 16 5.12 -17.17 -11.73
CA GLU A 16 4.27 -16.95 -12.92
C GLU A 16 4.06 -15.46 -13.18
N ILE A 17 3.66 -14.68 -12.16
CA ILE A 17 3.47 -13.23 -12.31
C ILE A 17 4.80 -12.53 -12.60
N ASN A 18 5.86 -12.88 -11.90
CA ASN A 18 7.18 -12.26 -12.08
C ASN A 18 7.76 -12.55 -13.48
N SER A 19 7.44 -13.69 -14.09
CA SER A 19 7.89 -14.06 -15.45
C SER A 19 7.27 -13.20 -16.57
N TRP A 20 6.29 -12.36 -16.27
CA TRP A 20 5.72 -11.39 -17.22
C TRP A 20 6.57 -10.11 -17.31
N ASP A 21 7.80 -10.19 -16.85
CA ASP A 21 8.82 -9.15 -16.99
C ASP A 21 9.24 -8.91 -18.44
N SER A 22 9.75 -7.73 -18.72
CA SER A 22 10.38 -7.42 -19.99
C SER A 22 11.29 -6.20 -19.85
N PHE A 23 12.24 -6.07 -20.74
CA PHE A 23 13.11 -4.89 -20.81
C PHE A 23 12.34 -3.56 -20.82
N ILE A 24 11.09 -3.55 -21.36
CA ILE A 24 10.23 -2.35 -21.40
C ILE A 24 9.51 -2.13 -20.09
N THR A 25 9.04 -3.20 -19.41
CA THR A 25 8.22 -3.09 -18.20
C THR A 25 9.03 -2.97 -16.91
N ASP A 26 10.26 -3.47 -16.89
CA ASP A 26 11.12 -3.45 -15.71
C ASP A 26 11.37 -2.04 -15.14
N PRO A 27 11.69 -1.02 -15.95
CA PRO A 27 11.82 0.34 -15.45
C PRO A 27 10.51 0.90 -14.86
N ILE A 28 9.34 0.47 -15.40
CA ILE A 28 8.03 0.87 -14.89
C ILE A 28 7.83 0.29 -13.48
N TRP A 29 8.15 -0.98 -13.28
CA TRP A 29 8.03 -1.61 -11.97
C TRP A 29 8.99 -1.04 -10.93
N GLN A 30 10.22 -0.72 -11.33
CA GLN A 30 11.18 -0.02 -10.47
C GLN A 30 10.67 1.38 -10.10
N PHE A 31 10.09 2.12 -11.05
CA PHE A 31 9.48 3.43 -10.79
C PHE A 31 8.37 3.34 -9.72
N PHE A 32 7.44 2.39 -9.86
CA PHE A 32 6.37 2.22 -8.86
C PHE A 32 6.88 1.71 -7.50
N SER A 33 8.02 1.04 -7.48
CA SER A 33 8.66 0.50 -6.28
C SER A 33 9.45 1.55 -5.49
N ASP A 34 9.95 2.61 -6.13
CA ASP A 34 10.79 3.62 -5.49
C ASP A 34 9.96 4.59 -4.66
N LYS A 35 10.33 4.73 -3.38
CA LYS A 35 9.62 5.61 -2.43
C LYS A 35 9.78 7.10 -2.77
N LEU A 36 10.92 7.52 -3.31
CA LEU A 36 11.23 8.93 -3.56
C LEU A 36 10.42 9.49 -4.73
N VAL A 37 10.08 8.66 -5.69
CA VAL A 37 9.23 9.02 -6.83
C VAL A 37 7.86 9.54 -6.39
N TRP A 38 7.37 9.10 -5.24
CA TRP A 38 6.05 9.47 -4.71
C TRP A 38 6.04 10.77 -3.91
N ALA A 39 7.19 11.38 -3.63
CA ALA A 39 7.26 12.62 -2.84
C ALA A 39 6.40 13.78 -3.41
N PRO A 40 6.38 14.05 -4.74
CA PRO A 40 5.48 15.06 -5.31
C PRO A 40 4.00 14.74 -5.11
N MET A 41 3.61 13.46 -5.20
CA MET A 41 2.24 13.03 -4.95
C MET A 41 1.83 13.24 -3.49
N TYR A 42 2.71 12.95 -2.54
CA TYR A 42 2.44 13.22 -1.12
C TYR A 42 2.23 14.71 -0.85
N ALA A 43 3.06 15.58 -1.44
CA ALA A 43 2.87 17.03 -1.35
C ALA A 43 1.54 17.48 -1.96
N ALA A 44 1.15 16.93 -3.12
CA ALA A 44 -0.12 17.22 -3.76
C ALA A 44 -1.32 16.75 -2.91
N ILE A 45 -1.23 15.59 -2.25
CA ILE A 45 -2.27 15.12 -1.32
C ILE A 45 -2.43 16.08 -0.15
N ILE A 46 -1.34 16.51 0.46
CA ILE A 46 -1.38 17.48 1.59
C ILE A 46 -2.03 18.78 1.14
N ALA A 47 -1.61 19.34 0.00
CA ALA A 47 -2.20 20.54 -0.56
C ALA A 47 -3.70 20.39 -0.85
N LEU A 48 -4.10 19.25 -1.43
CA LEU A 48 -5.50 18.95 -1.71
C LEU A 48 -6.35 18.83 -0.44
N LEU A 49 -5.83 18.17 0.59
CA LEU A 49 -6.53 18.06 1.88
C LEU A 49 -6.79 19.43 2.49
N ILE A 50 -5.77 20.30 2.53
CA ILE A 50 -5.89 21.67 3.07
C ILE A 50 -6.84 22.50 2.21
N TRP A 51 -6.71 22.43 0.89
CA TRP A 51 -7.56 23.19 -0.03
C TRP A 51 -9.04 22.80 0.05
N LYS A 52 -9.35 21.51 0.09
CA LYS A 52 -10.74 21.02 0.04
C LYS A 52 -11.45 20.95 1.39
N LEU A 53 -10.71 20.77 2.47
CA LEU A 53 -11.27 20.61 3.83
C LEU A 53 -11.05 21.82 4.72
N GLY A 54 -10.21 22.77 4.29
CA GLY A 54 -9.65 23.81 5.17
C GLY A 54 -8.54 23.22 6.05
N TRP A 55 -7.69 24.12 6.61
CA TRP A 55 -6.48 23.70 7.30
C TRP A 55 -6.74 22.81 8.52
N LYS A 56 -7.78 23.09 9.34
CA LYS A 56 -8.09 22.31 10.54
C LYS A 56 -8.47 20.86 10.21
N LYS A 57 -9.50 20.66 9.38
CA LYS A 57 -9.96 19.32 8.98
C LYS A 57 -8.93 18.61 8.10
N GLY A 58 -8.22 19.36 7.24
CA GLY A 58 -7.15 18.82 6.41
C GLY A 58 -6.02 18.22 7.24
N LEU A 59 -5.57 18.91 8.30
CA LEU A 59 -4.55 18.40 9.22
C LEU A 59 -5.03 17.18 10.03
N ILE A 60 -6.31 17.11 10.39
CA ILE A 60 -6.87 15.94 11.08
C ILE A 60 -6.85 14.71 10.17
N VAL A 61 -7.26 14.86 8.90
CA VAL A 61 -7.21 13.75 7.94
C VAL A 61 -5.76 13.34 7.65
N LEU A 62 -4.86 14.31 7.52
CA LEU A 62 -3.42 14.05 7.38
C LEU A 62 -2.85 13.27 8.57
N ALA A 63 -3.20 13.67 9.80
CA ALA A 63 -2.80 12.95 11.01
C ALA A 63 -3.30 11.49 10.99
N GLY A 64 -4.56 11.27 10.56
CA GLY A 64 -5.11 9.91 10.36
C GLY A 64 -4.30 9.10 9.35
N ALA A 65 -3.87 9.71 8.25
CA ALA A 65 -3.02 9.05 7.25
C ALA A 65 -1.62 8.72 7.80
N LEU A 66 -1.00 9.64 8.54
CA LEU A 66 0.30 9.40 9.19
C LEU A 66 0.23 8.31 10.26
N LEU A 67 -0.85 8.26 11.04
CA LEU A 67 -1.08 7.17 12.00
C LEU A 67 -1.28 5.82 11.29
N THR A 68 -1.99 5.81 10.16
CA THR A 68 -2.12 4.61 9.32
C THR A 68 -0.75 4.11 8.85
N PHE A 69 0.08 5.01 8.32
CA PHE A 69 1.43 4.68 7.86
C PHE A 69 2.29 4.12 9.00
N GLY A 70 2.35 4.82 10.14
CA GLY A 70 3.12 4.36 11.30
C GLY A 70 2.66 3.01 11.82
N PHE A 71 1.34 2.76 11.88
CA PHE A 71 0.78 1.48 12.27
C PHE A 71 1.17 0.36 11.28
N CYS A 72 0.98 0.56 9.98
CA CYS A 72 1.30 -0.44 8.97
C CYS A 72 2.80 -0.78 8.94
N ASP A 73 3.67 0.23 9.11
CA ASP A 73 5.11 0.03 9.12
C ASP A 73 5.56 -0.76 10.36
N GLN A 74 5.10 -0.37 11.55
CA GLN A 74 5.42 -1.07 12.80
C GLN A 74 4.84 -2.48 12.83
N ALA A 75 3.58 -2.66 12.44
CA ALA A 75 2.94 -3.98 12.37
C ALA A 75 3.69 -4.89 11.40
N SER A 76 4.06 -4.38 10.21
CA SER A 76 4.86 -5.14 9.25
C SER A 76 6.22 -5.54 9.83
N ASN A 77 6.89 -4.63 10.53
CA ASN A 77 8.20 -4.91 11.11
C ASN A 77 8.12 -6.00 12.21
N ILE A 78 7.16 -5.90 13.12
CA ILE A 78 6.92 -6.89 14.17
C ILE A 78 6.61 -8.26 13.57
N VAL A 79 5.68 -8.32 12.62
CA VAL A 79 5.27 -9.59 11.99
C VAL A 79 6.41 -10.20 11.17
N LYS A 80 7.22 -9.42 10.48
CA LYS A 80 8.41 -9.91 9.76
C LYS A 80 9.36 -10.65 10.65
N HIS A 81 9.67 -10.09 11.83
CA HIS A 81 10.56 -10.75 12.78
C HIS A 81 9.92 -11.97 13.43
N ALA A 82 8.62 -11.95 13.68
CA ALA A 82 7.90 -13.09 14.26
C ALA A 82 7.77 -14.27 13.29
N VAL A 83 7.51 -14.00 12.01
CA VAL A 83 7.31 -15.03 10.97
C VAL A 83 8.64 -15.52 10.39
N GLY A 84 9.62 -14.64 10.24
CA GLY A 84 10.94 -14.99 9.71
C GLY A 84 10.94 -15.47 8.25
N ARG A 85 9.91 -15.14 7.44
CA ARG A 85 9.82 -15.60 6.04
C ARG A 85 10.92 -14.98 5.19
N ILE A 86 11.74 -15.82 4.55
CA ILE A 86 12.78 -15.38 3.61
C ILE A 86 12.14 -14.71 2.40
N ARG A 87 12.78 -13.71 1.83
CA ARG A 87 12.31 -13.04 0.61
C ARG A 87 12.55 -13.89 -0.64
N PRO A 88 11.72 -13.74 -1.71
CA PRO A 88 11.91 -14.45 -2.97
C PRO A 88 13.34 -14.34 -3.52
N LEU A 89 13.93 -13.15 -3.44
CA LEU A 89 15.30 -12.88 -3.93
C LEU A 89 16.42 -13.61 -3.15
N HIS A 90 16.12 -14.26 -2.03
CA HIS A 90 17.03 -15.09 -1.22
C HIS A 90 16.52 -16.53 -1.09
N ASP A 91 15.42 -16.88 -1.70
CA ASP A 91 14.86 -18.23 -1.70
C ASP A 91 15.48 -19.05 -2.83
N GLU A 92 16.19 -20.11 -2.49
CA GLU A 92 16.91 -20.95 -3.45
C GLU A 92 15.99 -21.56 -4.51
N PHE A 93 14.76 -21.94 -4.12
CA PHE A 93 13.77 -22.44 -5.05
C PHE A 93 13.38 -21.37 -6.08
N MET A 94 13.12 -20.15 -5.64
CA MET A 94 12.72 -19.04 -6.52
C MET A 94 13.84 -18.68 -7.51
N ILE A 95 15.08 -18.60 -7.02
CA ILE A 95 16.26 -18.30 -7.84
C ILE A 95 16.49 -19.41 -8.88
N ALA A 96 16.43 -20.69 -8.46
CA ALA A 96 16.63 -21.83 -9.34
C ALA A 96 15.55 -21.94 -10.43
N HIS A 97 14.35 -21.38 -10.21
CA HIS A 97 13.25 -21.37 -11.18
C HIS A 97 13.14 -20.03 -11.96
N GLY A 98 14.19 -19.23 -11.97
CA GLY A 98 14.30 -18.08 -12.87
C GLY A 98 13.61 -16.81 -12.39
N LEU A 99 13.50 -16.59 -11.06
CA LEU A 99 13.01 -15.32 -10.52
C LEU A 99 13.82 -14.15 -11.07
N ASN A 100 13.14 -13.20 -11.73
CA ASN A 100 13.75 -11.91 -12.09
C ASN A 100 13.83 -11.00 -10.86
N VAL A 101 15.03 -10.50 -10.56
CA VAL A 101 15.32 -9.67 -9.38
C VAL A 101 15.82 -8.30 -9.85
N LEU A 102 14.94 -7.31 -9.81
CA LEU A 102 15.27 -5.94 -10.23
C LEU A 102 15.81 -5.07 -9.09
N GLU A 103 15.55 -5.42 -7.83
CA GLU A 103 16.00 -4.66 -6.66
C GLU A 103 16.63 -5.56 -5.61
N LYS A 104 17.78 -5.15 -5.10
CA LYS A 104 18.43 -5.78 -3.95
C LYS A 104 17.70 -5.41 -2.65
N GLY A 105 17.84 -6.22 -1.63
CA GLY A 105 17.30 -5.93 -0.30
C GLY A 105 17.47 -7.09 0.64
N GLY A 106 17.49 -6.80 1.93
CA GLY A 106 17.60 -7.79 3.01
C GLY A 106 16.33 -7.89 3.85
N GLY A 107 16.42 -8.67 4.93
CA GLY A 107 15.35 -8.85 5.91
C GLY A 107 14.26 -9.82 5.44
N TYR A 108 13.19 -9.90 6.23
CA TYR A 108 12.07 -10.81 6.01
C TYR A 108 11.01 -10.24 5.10
N SER A 109 10.17 -11.11 4.51
CA SER A 109 9.21 -10.71 3.49
C SER A 109 7.79 -10.44 4.02
N PHE A 110 7.28 -11.26 4.93
CA PHE A 110 5.87 -11.26 5.31
C PHE A 110 5.56 -10.27 6.43
N PHE A 111 4.59 -9.40 6.22
CA PHE A 111 3.86 -9.01 5.01
C PHE A 111 4.47 -7.77 4.33
N SER A 112 4.01 -7.42 3.12
CA SER A 112 4.51 -6.27 2.37
C SER A 112 4.10 -4.94 2.98
N ALA A 113 5.05 -4.21 3.59
CA ALA A 113 4.81 -2.87 4.12
C ALA A 113 4.45 -1.86 3.03
N HIS A 114 5.04 -1.96 1.82
CA HIS A 114 4.70 -1.08 0.70
C HIS A 114 3.23 -1.22 0.29
N SER A 115 2.73 -2.46 0.17
CA SER A 115 1.34 -2.73 -0.14
C SER A 115 0.42 -2.21 0.97
N ALA A 116 0.77 -2.43 2.25
CA ALA A 116 -0.02 -1.96 3.37
C ALA A 116 -0.06 -0.42 3.43
N ASN A 117 1.09 0.25 3.27
CA ASN A 117 1.18 1.70 3.31
C ASN A 117 0.45 2.37 2.14
N SER A 118 0.56 1.85 0.91
CA SER A 118 -0.09 2.43 -0.26
C SER A 118 -1.62 2.30 -0.20
N PHE A 119 -2.14 1.13 0.16
CA PHE A 119 -3.58 0.95 0.36
C PHE A 119 -4.09 1.69 1.61
N GLY A 120 -3.31 1.69 2.69
CA GLY A 120 -3.60 2.46 3.89
C GLY A 120 -3.74 3.95 3.61
N LEU A 121 -2.82 4.53 2.83
CA LEU A 121 -2.89 5.93 2.39
C LEU A 121 -4.14 6.19 1.52
N ALA A 122 -4.41 5.32 0.54
CA ALA A 122 -5.58 5.46 -0.32
C ALA A 122 -6.88 5.44 0.49
N PHE A 123 -7.07 4.47 1.37
CA PHE A 123 -8.26 4.38 2.22
C PHE A 123 -8.37 5.53 3.22
N SER A 124 -7.29 5.86 3.94
CA SER A 124 -7.33 6.88 4.99
C SER A 124 -7.66 8.26 4.42
N THR A 125 -7.06 8.64 3.29
CA THR A 125 -7.30 9.95 2.69
C THR A 125 -8.63 10.00 1.95
N PHE A 126 -8.98 8.99 1.15
CA PHE A 126 -10.25 8.97 0.40
C PHE A 126 -11.47 8.94 1.33
N ILE A 127 -11.50 8.00 2.29
CA ILE A 127 -12.60 7.88 3.25
C ILE A 127 -12.63 9.08 4.20
N GLY A 128 -11.46 9.55 4.65
CA GLY A 128 -11.34 10.75 5.47
C GLY A 128 -11.96 11.97 4.80
N MET A 129 -11.59 12.27 3.56
CA MET A 129 -12.18 13.37 2.77
C MET A 129 -13.68 13.17 2.54
N LYS A 130 -14.09 11.98 2.08
CA LYS A 130 -15.49 11.66 1.85
C LYS A 130 -16.37 11.98 3.07
N ARG A 131 -15.91 11.57 4.26
CA ARG A 131 -16.68 11.74 5.48
C ARG A 131 -16.63 13.16 6.05
N CYS A 132 -15.49 13.84 5.92
CA CYS A 132 -15.36 15.24 6.37
C CYS A 132 -16.10 16.22 5.46
N LEU A 133 -16.34 15.86 4.17
CA LEU A 133 -17.11 16.65 3.21
C LEU A 133 -18.62 16.37 3.26
N ALA A 134 -19.04 15.24 3.84
CA ALA A 134 -20.45 14.83 3.88
C ALA A 134 -21.26 15.72 4.85
N ASN A 135 -21.59 16.93 4.41
CA ASN A 135 -22.52 17.86 5.08
C ASN A 135 -24.00 17.51 4.81
N GLY A 136 -24.35 16.21 4.71
CA GLY A 136 -25.71 15.77 4.38
C GLY A 136 -26.01 15.64 2.87
N GLU A 137 -25.05 15.93 1.98
CA GLU A 137 -25.22 15.72 0.55
C GLU A 137 -25.20 14.23 0.18
N ALA A 138 -26.25 13.78 -0.54
CA ALA A 138 -26.40 12.37 -0.96
C ALA A 138 -25.38 11.94 -2.03
N THR A 139 -24.77 12.87 -2.75
CA THR A 139 -23.92 12.59 -3.92
C THR A 139 -22.45 12.96 -3.68
N MET A 140 -21.56 11.99 -3.95
CA MET A 140 -20.12 12.21 -3.89
C MET A 140 -19.66 13.08 -5.06
N PRO A 141 -18.87 14.16 -4.84
CA PRO A 141 -18.32 14.99 -5.90
C PRO A 141 -17.51 14.20 -6.93
N LYS A 142 -17.63 14.55 -8.22
CA LYS A 142 -16.92 13.85 -9.31
C LYS A 142 -15.40 13.84 -9.10
N TRP A 143 -14.82 14.97 -8.65
CA TRP A 143 -13.38 15.06 -8.38
C TRP A 143 -12.92 14.10 -7.28
N LEU A 144 -13.74 13.85 -6.26
CA LEU A 144 -13.40 12.93 -5.18
C LEU A 144 -13.43 11.46 -5.67
N LYS A 145 -14.37 11.13 -6.57
CA LYS A 145 -14.38 9.82 -7.25
C LYS A 145 -13.11 9.63 -8.07
N ALA A 146 -12.71 10.65 -8.85
CA ALA A 146 -11.49 10.62 -9.66
C ALA A 146 -10.23 10.49 -8.76
N TYR A 147 -10.16 11.25 -7.66
CA TYR A 147 -9.10 11.11 -6.67
C TYR A 147 -9.02 9.69 -6.10
N GLY A 148 -10.14 9.13 -5.68
CA GLY A 148 -10.18 7.75 -5.17
C GLY A 148 -9.70 6.75 -6.22
N GLY A 149 -10.22 6.83 -7.46
CA GLY A 149 -9.77 5.99 -8.58
C GLY A 149 -8.26 6.07 -8.80
N TRP A 150 -7.70 7.28 -8.82
CA TRP A 150 -6.26 7.50 -8.97
C TRP A 150 -5.46 6.91 -7.81
N MET A 151 -5.88 7.14 -6.55
CA MET A 151 -5.18 6.62 -5.38
C MET A 151 -5.15 5.10 -5.32
N PHE A 152 -6.30 4.45 -5.63
CA PHE A 152 -6.35 2.99 -5.67
C PHE A 152 -5.58 2.41 -6.85
N PHE A 153 -5.57 3.07 -8.00
CA PHE A 153 -4.72 2.70 -9.13
C PHE A 153 -3.23 2.73 -8.73
N CYS A 154 -2.76 3.85 -8.17
CA CYS A 154 -1.37 3.97 -7.71
C CYS A 154 -1.03 2.92 -6.65
N ALA A 155 -1.92 2.70 -5.67
CA ALA A 155 -1.72 1.69 -4.62
C ALA A 155 -1.60 0.28 -5.21
N THR A 156 -2.40 -0.05 -6.22
CA THR A 156 -2.35 -1.34 -6.93
C THR A 156 -1.03 -1.49 -7.69
N MET A 157 -0.60 -0.46 -8.41
CA MET A 157 0.67 -0.49 -9.13
C MET A 157 1.87 -0.65 -8.18
N VAL A 158 1.87 0.06 -7.04
CA VAL A 158 2.90 -0.13 -5.99
C VAL A 158 2.86 -1.55 -5.42
N ALA A 159 1.68 -2.11 -5.16
CA ALA A 159 1.55 -3.45 -4.62
C ALA A 159 2.06 -4.52 -5.59
N ILE A 160 1.67 -4.45 -6.86
CA ILE A 160 2.10 -5.38 -7.92
C ILE A 160 3.60 -5.25 -8.18
N SER A 161 4.15 -4.03 -8.18
CA SER A 161 5.58 -3.83 -8.41
C SER A 161 6.47 -4.63 -7.44
N ARG A 162 5.96 -4.93 -6.21
CA ARG A 162 6.72 -5.71 -5.22
C ARG A 162 6.99 -7.15 -5.63
N ILE A 163 6.13 -7.71 -6.50
CA ILE A 163 6.31 -9.04 -7.10
C ILE A 163 7.32 -8.94 -8.24
N PHE A 164 7.15 -7.97 -9.15
CA PHE A 164 8.03 -7.81 -10.31
C PHE A 164 9.47 -7.46 -9.94
N VAL A 165 9.70 -6.68 -8.86
CA VAL A 165 11.08 -6.41 -8.40
C VAL A 165 11.69 -7.56 -7.59
N GLY A 166 10.99 -8.68 -7.39
CA GLY A 166 11.47 -9.89 -6.73
C GLY A 166 11.54 -9.82 -5.20
N LYS A 167 10.87 -8.84 -4.55
CA LYS A 167 11.00 -8.59 -3.10
C LYS A 167 9.95 -9.28 -2.23
N HIS A 168 8.77 -9.59 -2.78
CA HIS A 168 7.65 -10.14 -2.03
C HIS A 168 6.93 -11.24 -2.82
N TYR A 169 6.44 -12.24 -2.11
CA TYR A 169 5.50 -13.19 -2.65
C TYR A 169 4.12 -12.56 -2.82
N LEU A 170 3.28 -13.17 -3.67
CA LEU A 170 1.90 -12.74 -3.87
C LEU A 170 1.12 -12.69 -2.55
N GLY A 171 1.27 -13.72 -1.70
CA GLY A 171 0.63 -13.78 -0.37
C GLY A 171 1.04 -12.62 0.54
N ASP A 172 2.32 -12.20 0.53
CA ASP A 172 2.80 -11.03 1.31
C ASP A 172 2.08 -9.75 0.87
N VAL A 173 1.88 -9.61 -0.45
CA VAL A 173 1.23 -8.45 -1.06
C VAL A 173 -0.25 -8.42 -0.71
N ILE A 174 -0.96 -9.54 -0.85
CA ILE A 174 -2.40 -9.65 -0.54
C ILE A 174 -2.66 -9.33 0.94
N VAL A 175 -1.88 -9.93 1.85
CA VAL A 175 -2.04 -9.64 3.30
C VAL A 175 -1.72 -8.19 3.60
N GLY A 176 -0.69 -7.61 2.97
CA GLY A 176 -0.38 -6.19 3.08
C GLY A 176 -1.55 -5.30 2.65
N ILE A 177 -2.18 -5.58 1.50
CA ILE A 177 -3.37 -4.87 1.01
C ILE A 177 -4.51 -4.92 2.04
N ILE A 178 -4.80 -6.10 2.58
CA ILE A 178 -5.89 -6.30 3.55
C ILE A 178 -5.62 -5.48 4.82
N ILE A 179 -4.43 -5.61 5.40
CA ILE A 179 -4.07 -4.91 6.65
C ILE A 179 -4.07 -3.39 6.43
N GLY A 180 -3.49 -2.92 5.34
CA GLY A 180 -3.46 -1.50 5.00
C GLY A 180 -4.87 -0.92 4.79
N SER A 181 -5.74 -1.66 4.09
CA SER A 181 -7.13 -1.25 3.86
C SER A 181 -7.92 -1.14 5.16
N ILE A 182 -7.79 -2.12 6.05
CA ILE A 182 -8.46 -2.12 7.37
C ILE A 182 -7.93 -0.96 8.23
N ALA A 183 -6.62 -0.82 8.35
CA ALA A 183 -6.00 0.26 9.12
C ALA A 183 -6.41 1.64 8.57
N GLY A 184 -6.31 1.84 7.25
CA GLY A 184 -6.71 3.08 6.59
C GLY A 184 -8.17 3.43 6.84
N TYR A 185 -9.07 2.45 6.77
CA TYR A 185 -10.48 2.65 7.09
C TYR A 185 -10.69 3.04 8.56
N ILE A 186 -10.06 2.36 9.50
CA ILE A 186 -10.19 2.65 10.94
C ILE A 186 -9.71 4.07 11.25
N PHE A 187 -8.51 4.44 10.82
CA PHE A 187 -7.96 5.78 11.10
C PHE A 187 -8.73 6.88 10.35
N ALA A 188 -9.28 6.61 9.16
CA ALA A 188 -10.19 7.54 8.50
C ALA A 188 -11.47 7.78 9.32
N ARG A 189 -12.03 6.72 9.93
CA ARG A 189 -13.20 6.85 10.82
C ARG A 189 -12.90 7.68 12.05
N LEU A 190 -11.74 7.46 12.68
CA LEU A 190 -11.28 8.25 13.83
C LEU A 190 -11.06 9.72 13.44
N ALA A 191 -10.39 9.97 12.32
CA ALA A 191 -10.19 11.32 11.80
C ALA A 191 -11.53 12.01 11.51
N SER A 192 -12.50 11.31 10.91
CA SER A 192 -13.82 11.89 10.63
C SER A 192 -14.60 12.24 11.90
N PHE A 193 -14.49 11.42 12.95
CA PHE A 193 -15.05 11.73 14.25
C PHE A 193 -14.41 12.99 14.86
N ALA A 194 -13.09 13.13 14.77
CA ALA A 194 -12.41 14.34 15.21
C ALA A 194 -12.84 15.57 14.37
N CYS A 195 -12.98 15.43 13.03
CA CYS A 195 -13.48 16.49 12.15
C CYS A 195 -14.87 17.00 12.54
N SER A 196 -15.77 16.14 13.04
CA SER A 196 -17.12 16.54 13.45
C SER A 196 -17.14 17.45 14.70
N ARG A 197 -16.05 17.47 15.46
CA ARG A 197 -15.87 18.32 16.67
C ARG A 197 -15.23 19.66 16.36
N VAL A 198 -14.75 19.87 15.14
CA VAL A 198 -14.08 21.11 14.71
C VAL A 198 -15.02 21.89 13.80
N ARG A 199 -15.34 23.11 14.22
CA ARG A 199 -16.06 24.12 13.43
C ARG A 199 -15.11 24.92 12.54
#